data_77a9425b171802e9e1ad2f5cf3f02681
#
_entry.id   77a9425b171802e9e1ad2f5cf3f02681
#
_cell.length_a   1.000
_cell.length_b   1.000
_cell.length_c   1.000
_cell.angle_alpha   90.00
_cell.angle_beta   90.00
_cell.angle_gamma   90.00
#
_symmetry.space_group_name_H-M   'P 1'
#
loop_
_entity.id
_entity.type
_entity.pdbx_description
1 polymer ?
#
loop_
_entity_poly.entity_id
_entity_poly.type
_entity_poly.pdbx_seq_one_letter_code
_entity_poly.pdbx_strand_id
1 'polypeptide(L)'
;LGKDECVDTLASYLNDESLSGPAARALSAIRTDNAKKVLVASLMRRSGTPKTQKNIIRAIADVQIADAENVLKVMLSSSDENMQKEVLYALSRVGSKASLGDLAAAAEKAGYKMEKTGANEAYIALIKRVLEQGDTKDAEKAANDLLKKSTKAGMTQTREAALQILLAAKPEAATKNLLSALDRK
;
A
#
# COMPACT_ATOMS: atom_id res chain seq x y z
N LEU A 1 -15.21 18.18 -15.19
CA LEU A 1 -15.73 17.60 -16.42
C LEU A 1 -15.74 16.08 -16.24
N GLY A 2 -16.80 15.36 -16.42
CA GLY A 2 -17.01 13.94 -16.17
C GLY A 2 -17.89 13.79 -14.94
N LYS A 3 -19.17 13.84 -15.17
CA LYS A 3 -20.20 13.65 -14.17
C LYS A 3 -20.56 12.17 -14.11
N ASP A 4 -21.29 11.75 -13.11
CA ASP A 4 -21.82 10.39 -12.92
C ASP A 4 -22.48 9.79 -14.15
N GLU A 5 -22.99 10.62 -15.06
CA GLU A 5 -23.59 10.23 -16.34
C GLU A 5 -22.67 9.37 -17.24
N CYS A 6 -21.33 9.52 -17.10
CA CYS A 6 -20.36 8.76 -17.88
C CYS A 6 -19.87 7.48 -17.18
N VAL A 7 -20.19 7.29 -15.89
CA VAL A 7 -19.61 6.22 -15.07
C VAL A 7 -19.96 4.84 -15.62
N ASP A 8 -21.21 4.59 -15.96
CA ASP A 8 -21.66 3.28 -16.48
C ASP A 8 -21.02 2.96 -17.84
N THR A 9 -20.91 3.96 -18.71
CA THR A 9 -20.22 3.80 -20.00
C THR A 9 -18.74 3.48 -19.79
N LEU A 10 -18.04 4.20 -18.91
CA LEU A 10 -16.64 3.91 -18.60
C LEU A 10 -16.45 2.54 -17.94
N ALA A 11 -17.40 2.15 -17.09
CA ALA A 11 -17.40 0.84 -16.44
C ALA A 11 -17.42 -0.32 -17.41
N SER A 12 -18.15 -0.19 -18.54
CA SER A 12 -18.23 -1.23 -19.56
C SER A 12 -16.89 -1.52 -20.25
N TYR A 13 -15.95 -0.56 -20.23
CA TYR A 13 -14.62 -0.69 -20.83
C TYR A 13 -13.56 -1.21 -19.86
N LEU A 14 -13.85 -1.40 -18.57
CA LEU A 14 -12.85 -1.83 -17.60
C LEU A 14 -12.28 -3.23 -17.85
N ASN A 15 -13.00 -4.08 -18.60
CA ASN A 15 -12.53 -5.41 -18.98
C ASN A 15 -11.91 -5.46 -20.40
N ASP A 16 -11.93 -4.37 -21.12
CA ASP A 16 -11.30 -4.28 -22.46
C ASP A 16 -9.79 -4.04 -22.31
N GLU A 17 -8.98 -4.87 -22.96
CA GLU A 17 -7.51 -4.77 -22.84
C GLU A 17 -6.91 -3.46 -23.35
N SER A 18 -7.56 -2.82 -24.31
CA SER A 18 -7.09 -1.57 -24.92
C SER A 18 -7.63 -0.36 -24.19
N LEU A 19 -8.86 -0.42 -23.69
CA LEU A 19 -9.58 0.71 -23.13
C LEU A 19 -9.61 0.74 -21.60
N SER A 20 -9.30 -0.38 -20.91
CA SER A 20 -9.34 -0.44 -19.43
C SER A 20 -8.47 0.61 -18.76
N GLY A 21 -7.29 0.87 -19.29
CA GLY A 21 -6.39 1.91 -18.73
C GLY A 21 -6.97 3.31 -18.83
N PRO A 22 -7.37 3.80 -20.01
CA PRO A 22 -8.08 5.06 -20.17
C PRO A 22 -9.35 5.15 -19.33
N ALA A 23 -10.19 4.09 -19.32
CA ALA A 23 -11.44 4.06 -18.57
C ALA A 23 -11.21 4.17 -17.06
N ALA A 24 -10.27 3.38 -16.51
CA ALA A 24 -9.93 3.43 -15.09
C ALA A 24 -9.38 4.80 -14.67
N ARG A 25 -8.52 5.43 -15.49
CA ARG A 25 -8.04 6.80 -15.24
C ARG A 25 -9.16 7.83 -15.29
N ALA A 26 -10.10 7.70 -16.24
CA ALA A 26 -11.24 8.61 -16.32
C ALA A 26 -12.13 8.50 -15.07
N LEU A 27 -12.44 7.28 -14.62
CA LEU A 27 -13.18 7.03 -13.37
C LEU A 27 -12.44 7.61 -12.15
N SER A 28 -11.12 7.47 -12.09
CA SER A 28 -10.31 8.09 -11.05
C SER A 28 -10.39 9.62 -11.05
N ALA A 29 -10.46 10.24 -12.24
CA ALA A 29 -10.58 11.69 -12.38
C ALA A 29 -11.97 12.22 -11.97
N ILE A 30 -13.02 11.43 -12.18
CA ILE A 30 -14.41 11.78 -11.79
C ILE A 30 -14.53 11.88 -10.27
N ARG A 31 -13.90 11.00 -9.49
CA ARG A 31 -13.82 11.00 -8.02
C ARG A 31 -15.16 10.94 -7.26
N THR A 32 -16.29 10.74 -7.93
CA THR A 32 -17.57 10.58 -7.25
C THR A 32 -17.62 9.24 -6.52
N ASP A 33 -18.50 9.11 -5.55
CA ASP A 33 -18.67 7.85 -4.82
C ASP A 33 -19.14 6.71 -5.73
N ASN A 34 -19.93 7.03 -6.77
CA ASN A 34 -20.35 6.07 -7.79
C ASN A 34 -19.13 5.55 -8.60
N ALA A 35 -18.27 6.45 -9.07
CA ALA A 35 -17.04 6.06 -9.80
C ALA A 35 -16.11 5.19 -8.93
N LYS A 36 -15.94 5.54 -7.64
CA LYS A 36 -15.17 4.73 -6.68
C LYS A 36 -15.78 3.34 -6.49
N LYS A 37 -17.09 3.26 -6.25
CA LYS A 37 -17.81 1.98 -6.09
C LYS A 37 -17.67 1.09 -7.32
N VAL A 38 -17.75 1.66 -8.52
CA VAL A 38 -17.59 0.92 -9.78
C VAL A 38 -16.18 0.32 -9.90
N LEU A 39 -15.13 1.07 -9.57
CA LEU A 39 -13.76 0.55 -9.57
C LEU A 39 -13.61 -0.63 -8.59
N VAL A 40 -14.09 -0.48 -7.36
CA VAL A 40 -14.03 -1.55 -6.34
C VAL A 40 -14.85 -2.77 -6.77
N ALA A 41 -16.08 -2.57 -7.23
CA ALA A 41 -16.95 -3.66 -7.70
C ALA A 41 -16.34 -4.41 -8.89
N SER A 42 -15.69 -3.71 -9.81
CA SER A 42 -15.00 -4.34 -10.96
C SER A 42 -13.81 -5.18 -10.50
N LEU A 43 -13.04 -4.70 -9.52
CA LEU A 43 -11.95 -5.47 -8.94
C LEU A 43 -12.46 -6.72 -8.18
N MET A 44 -13.56 -6.59 -7.45
CA MET A 44 -14.18 -7.71 -6.69
C MET A 44 -14.66 -8.84 -7.61
N ARG A 45 -15.17 -8.51 -8.79
CA ARG A 45 -15.62 -9.52 -9.77
C ARG A 45 -14.45 -10.35 -10.31
N ARG A 46 -13.22 -9.88 -10.19
CA ARG A 46 -12.01 -10.52 -10.74
C ARG A 46 -12.15 -10.94 -12.22
N SER A 47 -13.01 -10.26 -12.95
CA SER A 47 -13.18 -10.44 -14.37
C SER A 47 -12.07 -9.72 -15.15
N GLY A 48 -11.85 -10.17 -16.38
CA GLY A 48 -10.82 -9.59 -17.23
C GLY A 48 -9.42 -10.22 -17.07
N THR A 49 -8.48 -9.66 -17.79
CA THR A 49 -7.08 -10.14 -17.82
C THR A 49 -6.26 -9.55 -16.68
N PRO A 50 -5.08 -10.10 -16.36
CA PRO A 50 -4.16 -9.49 -15.40
C PRO A 50 -3.84 -8.03 -15.74
N LYS A 51 -3.79 -7.66 -17.02
CA LYS A 51 -3.56 -6.28 -17.47
C LYS A 51 -4.69 -5.35 -17.05
N THR A 52 -5.94 -5.74 -17.28
CA THR A 52 -7.10 -4.92 -16.92
C THR A 52 -7.23 -4.78 -15.41
N GLN A 53 -6.99 -5.84 -14.65
CA GLN A 53 -6.99 -5.81 -13.19
C GLN A 53 -5.91 -4.85 -12.64
N LYS A 54 -4.69 -4.87 -13.19
CA LYS A 54 -3.63 -3.92 -12.80
C LYS A 54 -4.03 -2.47 -13.05
N ASN A 55 -4.70 -2.18 -14.17
CA ASN A 55 -5.18 -0.83 -14.47
C ASN A 55 -6.19 -0.35 -13.42
N ILE A 56 -7.11 -1.23 -12.98
CA ILE A 56 -8.09 -0.93 -11.94
C ILE A 56 -7.41 -0.73 -10.58
N ILE A 57 -6.46 -1.61 -10.21
CA ILE A 57 -5.70 -1.51 -8.95
C ILE A 57 -4.95 -0.18 -8.88
N ARG A 58 -4.28 0.23 -9.96
CA ARG A 58 -3.58 1.53 -10.02
C ARG A 58 -4.55 2.69 -9.85
N ALA A 59 -5.69 2.67 -10.54
CA ALA A 59 -6.71 3.70 -10.40
C ALA A 59 -7.24 3.82 -8.97
N ILE A 60 -7.45 2.69 -8.28
CA ILE A 60 -7.84 2.63 -6.87
C ILE A 60 -6.76 3.23 -5.97
N ALA A 61 -5.49 2.90 -6.21
CA ALA A 61 -4.36 3.43 -5.46
C ALA A 61 -4.20 4.96 -5.64
N ASP A 62 -4.38 5.45 -6.87
CA ASP A 62 -4.20 6.88 -7.21
C ASP A 62 -5.20 7.78 -6.48
N VAL A 63 -6.45 7.33 -6.34
CA VAL A 63 -7.49 8.09 -5.62
C VAL A 63 -7.72 7.61 -4.19
N GLN A 64 -6.90 6.66 -3.73
CA GLN A 64 -6.87 6.15 -2.36
C GLN A 64 -8.25 5.65 -1.87
N ILE A 65 -8.88 4.74 -2.62
CA ILE A 65 -10.18 4.18 -2.28
C ILE A 65 -10.02 3.15 -1.16
N ALA A 66 -10.29 3.55 0.09
CA ALA A 66 -10.14 2.70 1.28
C ALA A 66 -11.00 1.44 1.24
N ASP A 67 -12.19 1.50 0.65
CA ASP A 67 -13.12 0.36 0.52
C ASP A 67 -12.52 -0.83 -0.26
N ALA A 68 -11.44 -0.60 -1.01
CA ALA A 68 -10.73 -1.66 -1.74
C ALA A 68 -9.78 -2.49 -0.85
N GLU A 69 -9.52 -2.09 0.40
CA GLU A 69 -8.52 -2.74 1.25
C GLU A 69 -8.74 -4.25 1.35
N ASN A 70 -9.96 -4.70 1.62
CA ASN A 70 -10.26 -6.11 1.80
C ASN A 70 -10.05 -6.94 0.52
N VAL A 71 -10.49 -6.46 -0.63
CA VAL A 71 -10.29 -7.17 -1.90
C VAL A 71 -8.81 -7.24 -2.27
N LEU A 72 -8.05 -6.18 -2.02
CA LEU A 72 -6.61 -6.16 -2.25
C LEU A 72 -5.86 -7.14 -1.33
N LYS A 73 -6.23 -7.25 -0.05
CA LYS A 73 -5.67 -8.25 0.88
C LYS A 73 -5.89 -9.68 0.36
N VAL A 74 -7.09 -9.99 -0.12
CA VAL A 74 -7.37 -11.31 -0.71
C VAL A 74 -6.55 -11.56 -1.99
N MET A 75 -6.22 -10.51 -2.77
CA MET A 75 -5.39 -10.62 -3.97
C MET A 75 -3.89 -10.74 -3.68
N LEU A 76 -3.44 -10.43 -2.48
CA LEU A 76 -2.02 -10.45 -2.12
C LEU A 76 -1.40 -11.87 -2.23
N SER A 77 -2.22 -12.91 -2.16
CA SER A 77 -1.80 -14.30 -2.36
C SER A 77 -1.50 -14.69 -3.82
N SER A 78 -1.62 -13.77 -4.78
CA SER A 78 -1.31 -14.00 -6.18
C SER A 78 0.12 -14.51 -6.36
N SER A 79 0.32 -15.51 -7.21
CA SER A 79 1.65 -16.03 -7.54
C SER A 79 2.38 -15.20 -8.61
N ASP A 80 1.67 -14.32 -9.34
CA ASP A 80 2.28 -13.40 -10.31
C ASP A 80 2.96 -12.23 -9.58
N GLU A 81 4.28 -12.17 -9.64
CA GLU A 81 5.09 -11.11 -9.01
C GLU A 81 4.67 -9.69 -9.47
N ASN A 82 4.29 -9.53 -10.74
CA ASN A 82 3.85 -8.24 -11.24
C ASN A 82 2.48 -7.84 -10.68
N MET A 83 1.59 -8.79 -10.40
CA MET A 83 0.32 -8.53 -9.73
C MET A 83 0.56 -8.24 -8.26
N GLN A 84 1.42 -9.01 -7.58
CA GLN A 84 1.80 -8.77 -6.19
C GLN A 84 2.36 -7.36 -6.01
N LYS A 85 3.22 -6.89 -6.91
CA LYS A 85 3.75 -5.52 -6.90
C LYS A 85 2.64 -4.47 -6.92
N GLU A 86 1.68 -4.59 -7.83
CA GLU A 86 0.57 -3.62 -7.92
C GLU A 86 -0.33 -3.67 -6.68
N VAL A 87 -0.60 -4.86 -6.16
CA VAL A 87 -1.41 -5.03 -4.94
C VAL A 87 -0.71 -4.46 -3.70
N LEU A 88 0.58 -4.74 -3.51
CA LEU A 88 1.37 -4.20 -2.41
C LEU A 88 1.46 -2.67 -2.47
N TYR A 89 1.71 -2.13 -3.67
CA TYR A 89 1.67 -0.69 -3.89
C TYR A 89 0.30 -0.10 -3.53
N ALA A 90 -0.78 -0.72 -4.00
CA ALA A 90 -2.13 -0.23 -3.69
C ALA A 90 -2.42 -0.29 -2.19
N LEU A 91 -2.11 -1.40 -1.52
CA LEU A 91 -2.28 -1.54 -0.06
C LEU A 91 -1.47 -0.51 0.73
N SER A 92 -0.28 -0.14 0.28
CA SER A 92 0.50 0.93 0.93
C SER A 92 -0.20 2.30 0.86
N ARG A 93 -1.08 2.50 -0.12
CA ARG A 93 -1.79 3.78 -0.36
C ARG A 93 -3.21 3.82 0.18
N VAL A 94 -3.91 2.68 0.23
CA VAL A 94 -5.31 2.62 0.69
C VAL A 94 -5.47 1.94 2.04
N GLY A 95 -4.49 1.13 2.44
CA GLY A 95 -4.55 0.30 3.64
C GLY A 95 -4.62 1.09 4.93
N SER A 96 -5.14 0.44 5.93
CA SER A 96 -5.19 0.86 7.32
C SER A 96 -4.28 -0.02 8.20
N LYS A 97 -4.31 0.18 9.51
CA LYS A 97 -3.65 -0.72 10.47
C LYS A 97 -4.03 -2.19 10.30
N ALA A 98 -5.20 -2.49 9.72
CA ALA A 98 -5.65 -3.86 9.46
C ALA A 98 -4.81 -4.60 8.41
N SER A 99 -4.06 -3.88 7.57
CA SER A 99 -3.16 -4.45 6.56
C SER A 99 -1.69 -4.55 7.03
N LEU A 100 -1.35 -4.04 8.23
CA LEU A 100 0.03 -4.07 8.72
C LEU A 100 0.61 -5.48 8.81
N GLY A 101 -0.20 -6.45 9.28
CA GLY A 101 0.23 -7.85 9.39
C GLY A 101 0.53 -8.50 8.04
N ASP A 102 -0.31 -8.24 7.05
CA ASP A 102 -0.15 -8.81 5.70
C ASP A 102 1.10 -8.27 5.01
N LEU A 103 1.34 -6.95 5.11
CA LEU A 103 2.52 -6.32 4.53
C LEU A 103 3.80 -6.67 5.31
N ALA A 104 3.71 -6.83 6.63
CA ALA A 104 4.82 -7.32 7.44
C ALA A 104 5.27 -8.72 7.00
N ALA A 105 4.32 -9.63 6.77
CA ALA A 105 4.62 -10.97 6.27
C ALA A 105 5.24 -10.95 4.87
N ALA A 106 4.76 -10.08 3.98
CA ALA A 106 5.35 -9.89 2.65
C ALA A 106 6.79 -9.36 2.74
N ALA A 107 7.05 -8.35 3.58
CA ALA A 107 8.38 -7.80 3.80
C ALA A 107 9.34 -8.83 4.42
N GLU A 108 8.85 -9.67 5.34
CA GLU A 108 9.63 -10.77 5.93
C GLU A 108 10.04 -11.80 4.89
N LYS A 109 9.11 -12.22 4.02
CA LYS A 109 9.39 -13.12 2.89
C LYS A 109 10.42 -12.52 1.92
N ALA A 110 10.40 -11.21 1.71
CA ALA A 110 11.39 -10.46 0.92
C ALA A 110 12.74 -10.28 1.65
N GLY A 111 12.87 -10.70 2.90
CA GLY A 111 14.08 -10.53 3.71
C GLY A 111 14.39 -9.08 4.05
N TYR A 112 13.38 -8.21 4.08
CA TYR A 112 13.49 -6.77 4.39
C TYR A 112 14.41 -5.98 3.46
N LYS A 113 14.63 -6.46 2.26
CA LYS A 113 15.45 -5.83 1.22
C LYS A 113 14.59 -5.30 0.07
N MET A 114 15.16 -4.41 -0.72
CA MET A 114 14.55 -4.00 -1.99
C MET A 114 14.55 -5.19 -2.96
N GLU A 115 13.38 -5.51 -3.50
CA GLU A 115 13.19 -6.58 -4.46
C GLU A 115 12.04 -6.26 -5.43
N LYS A 116 11.79 -7.13 -6.41
CA LYS A 116 10.90 -6.83 -7.55
C LYS A 116 9.46 -6.49 -7.17
N THR A 117 8.92 -7.07 -6.10
CA THR A 117 7.54 -6.82 -5.69
C THR A 117 7.38 -5.54 -4.89
N GLY A 118 8.47 -4.97 -4.36
CA GLY A 118 8.45 -3.78 -3.52
C GLY A 118 7.77 -4.01 -2.16
N ALA A 119 7.81 -5.24 -1.64
CA ALA A 119 7.11 -5.61 -0.41
C ALA A 119 7.60 -4.82 0.82
N ASN A 120 8.92 -4.65 0.94
CA ASN A 120 9.52 -3.91 2.04
C ASN A 120 9.15 -2.43 2.00
N GLU A 121 9.22 -1.82 0.80
CA GLU A 121 8.86 -0.42 0.57
C GLU A 121 7.37 -0.18 0.85
N ALA A 122 6.52 -1.10 0.42
CA ALA A 122 5.08 -1.03 0.68
C ALA A 122 4.78 -1.10 2.18
N TYR A 123 5.47 -1.96 2.93
CA TYR A 123 5.29 -2.06 4.38
C TYR A 123 5.73 -0.78 5.09
N ILE A 124 6.91 -0.23 4.75
CA ILE A 124 7.39 1.04 5.29
C ILE A 124 6.40 2.18 4.99
N ALA A 125 5.90 2.25 3.76
CA ALA A 125 4.93 3.27 3.36
C ALA A 125 3.61 3.14 4.11
N LEU A 126 3.12 1.90 4.34
CA LEU A 126 1.91 1.67 5.12
C LEU A 126 2.09 2.08 6.60
N ILE A 127 3.23 1.77 7.23
CA ILE A 127 3.48 2.20 8.61
C ILE A 127 3.44 3.74 8.72
N LYS A 128 4.07 4.45 7.78
CA LYS A 128 4.01 5.92 7.73
C LYS A 128 2.58 6.43 7.59
N ARG A 129 1.81 5.84 6.68
CA ARG A 129 0.40 6.18 6.48
C ARG A 129 -0.44 5.95 7.75
N VAL A 130 -0.25 4.82 8.43
CA VAL A 130 -0.95 4.50 9.69
C VAL A 130 -0.61 5.54 10.78
N LEU A 131 0.65 5.99 10.83
CA LEU A 131 1.06 7.09 11.71
C LEU A 131 0.36 8.40 11.35
N GLU A 132 0.30 8.76 10.07
CA GLU A 132 -0.39 9.96 9.56
C GLU A 132 -1.91 9.93 9.82
N GLN A 133 -2.51 8.74 9.87
CA GLN A 133 -3.92 8.53 10.24
C GLN A 133 -4.19 8.69 11.73
N GLY A 134 -3.15 8.87 12.56
CA GLY A 134 -3.27 9.04 14.01
C GLY A 134 -3.20 7.72 14.81
N ASP A 135 -3.08 6.58 14.15
CA ASP A 135 -2.91 5.27 14.79
C ASP A 135 -1.45 5.07 15.31
N THR A 136 -0.97 6.03 16.08
CA THR A 136 0.45 6.13 16.53
C THR A 136 0.94 4.86 17.23
N LYS A 137 0.10 4.23 18.07
CA LYS A 137 0.49 3.01 18.82
C LYS A 137 0.75 1.83 17.89
N ASP A 138 -0.11 1.65 16.88
CA ASP A 138 0.02 0.55 15.92
C ASP A 138 1.21 0.79 14.98
N ALA A 139 1.41 2.04 14.55
CA ALA A 139 2.57 2.43 13.75
C ALA A 139 3.89 2.26 14.51
N GLU A 140 3.95 2.67 15.77
CA GLU A 140 5.11 2.50 16.65
C GLU A 140 5.46 1.02 16.86
N LYS A 141 4.45 0.18 17.15
CA LYS A 141 4.64 -1.27 17.29
C LYS A 141 5.20 -1.89 16.00
N ALA A 142 4.62 -1.56 14.85
CA ALA A 142 5.07 -2.05 13.56
C ALA A 142 6.50 -1.59 13.22
N ALA A 143 6.83 -0.32 13.49
CA ALA A 143 8.17 0.22 13.26
C ALA A 143 9.23 -0.40 14.19
N ASN A 144 8.92 -0.67 15.47
CA ASN A 144 9.82 -1.37 16.39
C ASN A 144 10.08 -2.82 15.93
N ASP A 145 9.04 -3.54 15.48
CA ASP A 145 9.20 -4.90 14.95
C ASP A 145 10.05 -4.89 13.67
N LEU A 146 9.79 -3.95 12.76
CA LEU A 146 10.59 -3.75 11.55
C LEU A 146 12.05 -3.44 11.89
N LEU A 147 12.31 -2.55 12.85
CA LEU A 147 13.67 -2.21 13.32
C LEU A 147 14.41 -3.46 13.82
N LYS A 148 13.76 -4.23 14.71
CA LYS A 148 14.33 -5.46 15.27
C LYS A 148 14.67 -6.48 14.18
N LYS A 149 13.73 -6.75 13.28
CA LYS A 149 13.87 -7.76 12.23
C LYS A 149 14.88 -7.35 11.16
N SER A 150 14.85 -6.08 10.71
CA SER A 150 15.82 -5.56 9.75
C SER A 150 17.25 -5.49 10.31
N THR A 151 17.40 -5.21 11.61
CA THR A 151 18.71 -5.27 12.29
C THR A 151 19.25 -6.70 12.28
N LYS A 152 18.43 -7.70 12.62
CA LYS A 152 18.81 -9.11 12.57
C LYS A 152 19.17 -9.57 11.16
N ALA A 153 18.47 -9.04 10.14
CA ALA A 153 18.72 -9.35 8.73
C ALA A 153 19.89 -8.55 8.11
N GLY A 154 20.48 -7.60 8.84
CA GLY A 154 21.58 -6.76 8.34
C GLY A 154 21.14 -5.70 7.31
N MET A 155 19.84 -5.35 7.25
CA MET A 155 19.28 -4.44 6.26
C MET A 155 19.34 -2.97 6.73
N THR A 156 20.44 -2.30 6.48
CA THR A 156 20.71 -0.93 6.98
C THR A 156 19.66 0.07 6.55
N GLN A 157 19.31 0.12 5.25
CA GLN A 157 18.31 1.08 4.74
C GLN A 157 16.94 0.90 5.38
N THR A 158 16.49 -0.34 5.56
CA THR A 158 15.22 -0.64 6.21
C THR A 158 15.25 -0.28 7.69
N ARG A 159 16.39 -0.50 8.36
CA ARG A 159 16.62 -0.08 9.75
C ARG A 159 16.54 1.44 9.90
N GLU A 160 17.16 2.19 9.01
CA GLU A 160 17.08 3.65 8.99
C GLU A 160 15.65 4.16 8.78
N ALA A 161 14.90 3.56 7.84
CA ALA A 161 13.51 3.90 7.63
C ALA A 161 12.64 3.65 8.86
N ALA A 162 12.86 2.53 9.56
CA ALA A 162 12.15 2.22 10.80
C ALA A 162 12.46 3.23 11.91
N LEU A 163 13.74 3.63 12.06
CA LEU A 163 14.15 4.68 13.02
C LEU A 163 13.51 6.03 12.69
N GLN A 164 13.44 6.42 11.42
CA GLN A 164 12.77 7.67 11.02
C GLN A 164 11.28 7.67 11.41
N ILE A 165 10.59 6.53 11.25
CA ILE A 165 9.18 6.41 11.65
C ILE A 165 9.04 6.55 13.18
N LEU A 166 9.92 5.90 13.95
CA LEU A 166 9.90 6.00 15.41
C LEU A 166 10.19 7.42 15.90
N LEU A 167 11.13 8.13 15.23
CA LEU A 167 11.38 9.55 15.47
C LEU A 167 10.12 10.41 15.26
N ALA A 168 9.42 10.17 14.15
CA ALA A 168 8.19 10.88 13.84
C ALA A 168 7.04 10.55 14.82
N ALA A 169 6.96 9.29 15.29
CA ALA A 169 5.93 8.86 16.22
C ALA A 169 6.13 9.41 17.65
N LYS A 170 7.37 9.53 18.11
CA LYS A 170 7.74 10.03 19.44
C LYS A 170 9.06 10.83 19.41
N PRO A 171 9.02 12.09 19.02
CA PRO A 171 10.23 12.90 18.87
C PRO A 171 11.11 12.96 20.13
N GLU A 172 10.49 13.08 21.32
CA GLU A 172 11.22 13.20 22.60
C GLU A 172 11.93 11.89 22.99
N ALA A 173 11.26 10.74 22.86
CA ALA A 173 11.84 9.44 23.19
C ALA A 173 12.96 9.05 22.21
N ALA A 174 12.80 9.42 20.94
CA ALA A 174 13.78 9.12 19.92
C ALA A 174 15.04 9.98 20.06
N THR A 175 14.91 11.25 20.42
CA THR A 175 16.07 12.12 20.72
C THR A 175 16.90 11.52 21.87
N LYS A 176 16.27 11.04 22.95
CA LYS A 176 16.95 10.38 24.05
C LYS A 176 17.70 9.11 23.63
N ASN A 177 17.10 8.28 22.78
CA ASN A 177 17.72 7.05 22.28
C ASN A 177 18.88 7.34 21.31
N LEU A 178 18.77 8.36 20.48
CA LEU A 178 19.86 8.82 19.61
C LEU A 178 21.04 9.35 20.42
N LEU A 179 20.80 10.20 21.41
CA LEU A 179 21.84 10.71 22.30
C LEU A 179 22.55 9.56 23.03
N SER A 180 21.78 8.59 23.59
CA SER A 180 22.39 7.43 24.26
C SER A 180 23.16 6.50 23.33
N ALA A 181 22.86 6.48 22.02
CA ALA A 181 23.60 5.73 21.03
C ALA A 181 24.90 6.44 20.59
N LEU A 182 24.94 7.79 20.64
CA LEU A 182 26.11 8.60 20.35
C LEU A 182 27.10 8.59 21.52
N ASP A 183 26.63 8.49 22.76
CA ASP A 183 27.47 8.43 23.98
C ASP A 183 28.14 7.06 24.21
N ARG A 184 27.77 6.04 23.41
CA ARG A 184 28.42 4.72 23.44
C ARG A 184 29.55 4.64 22.41
N LYS A 185 30.57 5.48 22.55
CA LYS A 185 31.87 5.31 21.90
C LYS A 185 32.87 4.65 22.84
#